data_93399c393cd315d2597ce8443d4a7920
#
_entry.id   93399c393cd315d2597ce8443d4a7920
#
_cell.length_a   1.000
_cell.length_b   1.000
_cell.length_c   1.000
_cell.angle_alpha   90.00
_cell.angle_beta   90.00
_cell.angle_gamma   90.00
#
_symmetry.space_group_name_H-M   'P 1'
#
loop_
_entity.id
_entity.type
_entity.pdbx_description
1 polymer ?
#
loop_
_entity_poly.entity_id
_entity_poly.type
_entity_poly.pdbx_seq_one_letter_code
_entity_poly.pdbx_strand_id
1 'polypeptide(L)'
;MKKEQERIEKIKQEERKMANKFFNSKTFYILASVFFAIVLFFNANATSIRNQGTNQSGEVYTATINNVPVELKYNSNKYFVSGYNSTATVHLSGYNRLSITNEENSDTRNFFLSVDLTKLKTGKFDVPIRIEQLPGGVTATIEPKTMNITLEDKVKKEFEVTPKADSTQLPEGFTIDSLSVSDEKVKVTAGEESIKKIQAIEAALPNDVNLNENYSGTVTLHAVDSTGKILPAQIEPSTTHLKVVVNKLTKDVPVKVTQKGTLDKTLSSIKTKVSDKTVTLSGEKSALEAINEVEASVDISGVVKETKVTVPIRATGVSADPQEVEVTLTPVKISG
;
A
#
# COMPACT_ATOMS: atom_id res chain seq x y z
N MET A 1 105.44 -6.53 32.32
CA MET A 1 104.26 -5.84 32.90
C MET A 1 104.31 -4.31 32.80
N LYS A 2 105.42 -3.63 33.24
CA LYS A 2 105.50 -2.14 33.23
C LYS A 2 105.43 -1.52 31.82
N LYS A 3 106.05 -2.10 30.80
CA LYS A 3 106.06 -1.64 29.41
C LYS A 3 104.68 -1.79 28.70
N GLU A 4 103.87 -2.69 29.17
CA GLU A 4 102.57 -2.95 28.57
C GLU A 4 101.45 -2.00 29.11
N GLN A 5 101.57 -1.64 30.39
CA GLN A 5 100.71 -0.60 30.99
C GLN A 5 101.02 0.79 30.43
N GLU A 6 102.28 1.14 30.16
CA GLU A 6 102.67 2.40 29.49
C GLU A 6 102.11 2.47 28.04
N ARG A 7 102.02 1.34 27.36
CA ARG A 7 101.42 1.27 26.00
C ARG A 7 99.95 1.49 26.02
N ILE A 8 99.21 0.88 26.94
CA ILE A 8 97.80 1.05 27.14
C ILE A 8 97.44 2.49 27.53
N GLU A 9 98.24 3.12 28.42
CA GLU A 9 98.04 4.53 28.79
C GLU A 9 98.25 5.48 27.61
N LYS A 10 99.24 5.24 26.77
CA LYS A 10 99.46 6.06 25.55
C LYS A 10 98.37 5.92 24.56
N ILE A 11 97.84 4.73 24.33
CA ILE A 11 96.70 4.49 23.45
C ILE A 11 95.47 5.20 24.00
N LYS A 12 95.18 5.10 25.30
CA LYS A 12 94.05 5.83 25.93
C LYS A 12 94.22 7.36 25.87
N GLN A 13 95.48 7.88 25.95
CA GLN A 13 95.72 9.32 25.79
C GLN A 13 95.47 9.78 24.33
N GLU A 14 95.89 8.97 23.32
CA GLU A 14 95.69 9.29 21.94
C GLU A 14 94.19 9.21 21.55
N GLU A 15 93.52 8.22 22.05
CA GLU A 15 92.05 8.14 21.87
C GLU A 15 91.30 9.33 22.48
N ARG A 16 91.72 9.75 23.73
CA ARG A 16 91.11 10.95 24.35
C ARG A 16 91.48 12.24 23.59
N LYS A 17 92.65 12.35 23.00
CA LYS A 17 93.06 13.51 22.18
C LYS A 17 92.30 13.51 20.84
N MET A 18 92.11 12.36 20.21
CA MET A 18 91.30 12.24 18.98
C MET A 18 89.77 12.53 19.22
N ALA A 19 89.29 12.00 20.32
CA ALA A 19 87.90 12.27 20.73
C ALA A 19 87.67 13.78 20.99
N ASN A 20 88.59 14.41 21.80
CA ASN A 20 88.45 15.84 22.05
C ASN A 20 88.62 16.71 20.81
N LYS A 21 89.43 16.29 19.82
CA LYS A 21 89.62 17.00 18.55
C LYS A 21 88.41 16.83 17.66
N PHE A 22 87.72 15.67 17.71
CA PHE A 22 86.49 15.40 16.99
C PHE A 22 85.29 16.20 17.59
N PHE A 23 85.18 16.18 18.96
CA PHE A 23 84.10 16.92 19.62
C PHE A 23 84.27 18.45 19.56
N ASN A 24 85.47 18.96 19.37
CA ASN A 24 85.71 20.40 19.18
C ASN A 24 85.84 20.81 17.72
N SER A 25 85.58 19.91 16.78
CA SER A 25 85.62 20.25 15.34
C SER A 25 84.37 20.96 14.89
N LYS A 26 84.56 21.96 13.99
CA LYS A 26 83.40 22.64 13.35
C LYS A 26 82.45 21.64 12.69
N THR A 27 82.98 20.55 12.17
CA THR A 27 82.17 19.47 11.50
C THR A 27 81.26 18.74 12.49
N PHE A 28 81.74 18.51 13.74
CA PHE A 28 80.93 17.91 14.79
C PHE A 28 79.72 18.80 15.15
N TYR A 29 79.99 20.10 15.34
CA TYR A 29 78.85 21.03 15.65
C TYR A 29 77.83 21.12 14.51
N ILE A 30 78.25 21.06 13.24
CA ILE A 30 77.37 21.02 12.10
C ILE A 30 76.56 19.73 12.12
N LEU A 31 77.15 18.58 12.30
CA LEU A 31 76.44 17.29 12.39
C LEU A 31 75.50 17.24 13.60
N ALA A 32 75.89 17.72 14.74
CA ALA A 32 75.08 17.80 15.94
C ALA A 32 73.87 18.73 15.73
N SER A 33 74.10 19.91 15.12
CA SER A 33 73.01 20.83 14.84
C SER A 33 71.97 20.25 13.85
N VAL A 34 72.40 19.54 12.81
CA VAL A 34 71.55 18.83 11.88
C VAL A 34 70.77 17.71 12.58
N PHE A 35 71.46 16.94 13.43
CA PHE A 35 70.78 15.89 14.20
C PHE A 35 69.71 16.46 15.13
N PHE A 36 70.03 17.52 15.91
CA PHE A 36 69.07 18.18 16.77
C PHE A 36 67.93 18.84 15.96
N ALA A 37 68.23 19.43 14.80
CA ALA A 37 67.17 19.96 13.90
C ALA A 37 66.19 18.85 13.41
N ILE A 38 66.72 17.68 13.06
CA ILE A 38 65.90 16.51 12.67
C ILE A 38 65.10 16.03 13.88
N VAL A 39 65.71 15.91 15.08
CA VAL A 39 65.00 15.50 16.30
C VAL A 39 63.91 16.49 16.67
N LEU A 40 64.17 17.80 16.60
CA LEU A 40 63.16 18.83 16.82
C LEU A 40 62.10 18.86 15.76
N PHE A 41 62.46 18.63 14.49
CA PHE A 41 61.47 18.49 13.39
C PHE A 41 60.52 17.31 13.63
N PHE A 42 61.07 16.14 13.97
CA PHE A 42 60.22 14.98 14.29
C PHE A 42 59.41 15.19 15.57
N ASN A 43 59.97 15.85 16.59
CA ASN A 43 59.22 16.15 17.82
C ASN A 43 58.10 17.19 17.57
N ALA A 44 58.39 18.23 16.81
CA ALA A 44 57.38 19.23 16.43
C ALA A 44 56.27 18.64 15.51
N ASN A 45 56.65 17.72 14.61
CA ASN A 45 55.69 17.04 13.73
C ASN A 45 55.09 15.75 14.34
N ALA A 46 55.59 15.24 15.47
CA ALA A 46 55.10 14.04 16.13
C ALA A 46 53.63 14.18 16.55
N THR A 47 53.21 15.38 16.91
CA THR A 47 51.78 15.69 17.16
C THR A 47 50.95 15.66 15.88
N SER A 48 51.46 16.14 14.75
CA SER A 48 50.74 16.05 13.46
C SER A 48 50.72 14.62 12.92
N ILE A 49 51.79 13.85 13.07
CA ILE A 49 51.88 12.44 12.65
C ILE A 49 51.03 11.54 13.56
N ARG A 50 51.00 11.80 14.88
CA ARG A 50 50.10 11.12 15.83
C ARG A 50 48.64 11.47 15.57
N ASN A 51 48.29 12.71 15.19
CA ASN A 51 46.93 13.11 14.87
C ASN A 51 46.44 12.58 13.51
N GLN A 52 47.31 12.14 12.60
CA GLN A 52 46.91 11.43 11.38
C GLN A 52 46.72 9.92 11.61
N GLY A 53 47.19 9.38 12.73
CA GLY A 53 47.08 7.95 13.05
C GLY A 53 46.28 7.60 14.31
N THR A 54 45.85 8.57 15.10
CA THR A 54 44.98 8.33 16.26
C THR A 54 43.59 8.79 15.92
N ASN A 55 42.72 7.84 15.64
CA ASN A 55 41.30 7.85 15.95
C ASN A 55 40.84 9.22 16.47
N GLN A 56 40.27 10.06 15.60
CA GLN A 56 39.21 10.92 16.07
C GLN A 56 38.17 9.95 16.64
N SER A 57 38.21 9.76 17.95
CA SER A 57 37.12 9.22 18.73
C SER A 57 36.00 10.27 18.74
N GLY A 58 35.65 10.77 17.54
CA GLY A 58 34.44 11.49 17.33
C GLY A 58 33.31 10.48 17.40
N GLU A 59 32.30 10.79 18.14
CA GLU A 59 31.08 10.04 18.16
C GLU A 59 30.57 9.84 16.70
N VAL A 60 30.38 8.60 16.29
CA VAL A 60 29.83 8.28 14.98
C VAL A 60 28.32 8.43 15.07
N TYR A 61 27.79 9.40 14.36
CA TYR A 61 26.36 9.57 14.21
C TYR A 61 25.84 8.68 13.09
N THR A 62 24.72 8.02 13.32
CA THR A 62 24.06 7.15 12.35
C THR A 62 22.60 7.55 12.18
N ALA A 63 22.06 7.43 10.98
CA ALA A 63 20.65 7.58 10.69
C ALA A 63 20.20 6.48 9.72
N THR A 64 18.96 6.04 9.88
CA THR A 64 18.32 5.09 8.95
C THR A 64 17.13 5.77 8.30
N ILE A 65 17.16 5.84 6.98
CA ILE A 65 16.12 6.48 6.17
C ILE A 65 15.41 5.41 5.38
N ASN A 66 14.15 5.21 5.69
CA ASN A 66 13.30 4.24 5.01
C ASN A 66 12.60 4.88 3.81
N ASN A 67 12.23 4.04 2.84
CA ASN A 67 11.43 4.44 1.68
C ASN A 67 12.04 5.56 0.84
N VAL A 68 13.37 5.59 0.71
CA VAL A 68 14.05 6.54 -0.18
C VAL A 68 13.73 6.16 -1.64
N PRO A 69 13.15 7.06 -2.44
CA PRO A 69 12.80 6.76 -3.82
C PRO A 69 14.05 6.50 -4.67
N VAL A 70 13.94 5.54 -5.58
CA VAL A 70 15.00 5.18 -6.53
C VAL A 70 14.65 5.69 -7.92
N GLU A 71 15.47 6.56 -8.47
CA GLU A 71 15.31 7.09 -9.82
C GLU A 71 15.84 6.11 -10.86
N LEU A 72 15.04 5.85 -11.89
CA LEU A 72 15.44 4.99 -13.00
C LEU A 72 15.90 5.85 -14.20
N LYS A 73 17.15 5.69 -14.60
CA LYS A 73 17.71 6.34 -15.80
C LYS A 73 17.59 5.41 -17.01
N TYR A 74 16.60 5.65 -17.88
CA TYR A 74 16.36 4.85 -19.09
C TYR A 74 15.64 5.65 -20.17
N ASN A 75 15.56 5.10 -21.39
CA ASN A 75 14.79 5.71 -22.47
C ASN A 75 13.29 5.38 -22.31
N SER A 76 12.56 6.25 -21.59
CA SER A 76 11.13 6.10 -21.30
C SER A 76 10.20 6.20 -22.52
N ASN A 77 10.72 6.70 -23.67
CA ASN A 77 9.96 6.70 -24.93
C ASN A 77 9.94 5.32 -25.58
N LYS A 78 10.99 4.53 -25.39
CA LYS A 78 11.16 3.22 -26.01
C LYS A 78 10.81 2.06 -25.08
N TYR A 79 11.15 2.16 -23.80
CA TYR A 79 11.05 1.06 -22.87
C TYR A 79 10.02 1.32 -21.77
N PHE A 80 9.47 0.24 -21.26
CA PHE A 80 8.66 0.16 -20.05
C PHE A 80 9.42 -0.66 -19.02
N VAL A 81 9.46 -0.16 -17.77
CA VAL A 81 10.15 -0.83 -16.66
C VAL A 81 9.13 -1.30 -15.65
N SER A 82 9.24 -2.55 -15.22
CA SER A 82 8.33 -3.17 -14.27
C SER A 82 9.04 -4.14 -13.33
N GLY A 83 8.32 -4.64 -12.32
CA GLY A 83 8.77 -5.71 -11.43
C GLY A 83 9.81 -5.29 -10.40
N TYR A 84 9.88 -4.00 -10.03
CA TYR A 84 10.84 -3.45 -9.08
C TYR A 84 10.17 -2.77 -7.89
N ASN A 85 10.91 -2.67 -6.78
CA ASN A 85 10.54 -1.82 -5.66
C ASN A 85 11.03 -0.39 -5.94
N SER A 86 10.14 0.58 -5.89
CA SER A 86 10.45 1.99 -6.17
C SER A 86 11.26 2.68 -5.06
N THR A 87 11.46 2.03 -3.92
CA THR A 87 12.14 2.59 -2.76
C THR A 87 13.17 1.63 -2.17
N ALA A 88 14.17 2.18 -1.47
CA ALA A 88 15.15 1.43 -0.69
C ALA A 88 15.40 2.11 0.66
N THR A 89 16.00 1.37 1.61
CA THR A 89 16.45 1.89 2.89
C THR A 89 17.92 2.30 2.78
N VAL A 90 18.26 3.47 3.36
CA VAL A 90 19.63 3.99 3.38
C VAL A 90 20.08 4.15 4.82
N HIS A 91 21.20 3.54 5.16
CA HIS A 91 21.87 3.70 6.45
C HIS A 91 23.03 4.66 6.26
N LEU A 92 22.95 5.81 6.91
CA LEU A 92 23.99 6.84 6.91
C LEU A 92 24.87 6.72 8.15
N SER A 93 26.15 7.01 8.01
CA SER A 93 27.07 7.16 9.13
C SER A 93 28.11 8.22 8.84
N GLY A 94 28.52 8.98 9.88
CA GLY A 94 29.51 10.04 9.75
C GLY A 94 29.82 10.71 11.08
N TYR A 95 30.88 11.48 11.11
CA TYR A 95 31.32 12.19 12.32
C TYR A 95 30.64 13.57 12.49
N ASN A 96 30.03 14.10 11.45
CA ASN A 96 29.32 15.38 11.49
C ASN A 96 27.81 15.15 11.63
N ARG A 97 27.30 15.39 12.85
CA ARG A 97 25.87 15.24 13.16
C ARG A 97 24.98 16.10 12.26
N LEU A 98 25.38 17.34 11.99
CA LEU A 98 24.57 18.25 11.16
C LEU A 98 24.43 17.72 9.73
N SER A 99 25.53 17.19 9.15
CA SER A 99 25.49 16.58 7.82
C SER A 99 24.53 15.37 7.79
N ILE A 100 24.58 14.51 8.82
CA ILE A 100 23.65 13.36 8.92
C ILE A 100 22.20 13.83 9.04
N THR A 101 21.93 14.80 9.93
CA THR A 101 20.56 15.32 10.13
C THR A 101 20.00 16.01 8.89
N ASN A 102 20.83 16.73 8.12
CA ASN A 102 20.40 17.36 6.87
C ASN A 102 20.03 16.31 5.82
N GLU A 103 20.77 15.20 5.73
CA GLU A 103 20.48 14.13 4.78
C GLU A 103 19.30 13.23 5.23
N GLU A 104 19.02 13.16 6.54
CA GLU A 104 17.84 12.47 7.08
C GLU A 104 16.53 13.16 6.68
N ASN A 105 16.52 14.49 6.70
CA ASN A 105 15.35 15.29 6.34
C ASN A 105 15.17 15.33 4.82
N SER A 106 13.98 14.93 4.34
CA SER A 106 13.62 14.92 2.91
C SER A 106 13.76 16.27 2.21
N ASP A 107 13.51 17.37 2.94
CA ASP A 107 13.50 18.73 2.37
C ASP A 107 14.89 19.32 2.19
N THR A 108 15.89 18.80 2.93
CA THR A 108 17.28 19.28 2.89
C THR A 108 18.26 18.24 2.35
N ARG A 109 17.78 17.03 2.05
CA ARG A 109 18.56 15.93 1.52
C ARG A 109 19.14 16.27 0.15
N ASN A 110 20.45 16.08 0.01
CA ASN A 110 21.14 16.27 -1.27
C ASN A 110 21.33 14.98 -2.04
N PHE A 111 21.54 13.85 -1.35
CA PHE A 111 21.72 12.58 -2.04
C PHE A 111 20.40 12.06 -2.59
N PHE A 112 20.50 11.31 -3.68
CA PHE A 112 19.41 10.52 -4.24
C PHE A 112 19.91 9.15 -4.69
N LEU A 113 18.98 8.20 -4.82
CA LEU A 113 19.28 6.87 -5.30
C LEU A 113 18.99 6.79 -6.80
N SER A 114 19.87 6.12 -7.54
CA SER A 114 19.70 5.94 -8.98
C SER A 114 20.04 4.52 -9.44
N VAL A 115 19.35 4.08 -10.50
CA VAL A 115 19.66 2.86 -11.24
C VAL A 115 19.80 3.22 -12.72
N ASP A 116 20.92 2.88 -13.32
CA ASP A 116 21.22 3.21 -14.74
C ASP A 116 20.93 2.00 -15.63
N LEU A 117 19.88 2.12 -16.45
CA LEU A 117 19.44 1.13 -17.42
C LEU A 117 19.74 1.53 -18.87
N THR A 118 20.45 2.66 -19.09
CA THR A 118 20.64 3.24 -20.44
C THR A 118 21.38 2.31 -21.39
N LYS A 119 22.22 1.42 -20.87
CA LYS A 119 23.01 0.45 -21.65
C LYS A 119 22.35 -0.91 -21.80
N LEU A 120 21.19 -1.12 -21.14
CA LEU A 120 20.49 -2.39 -21.17
C LEU A 120 19.50 -2.44 -22.35
N LYS A 121 19.27 -3.66 -22.82
CA LYS A 121 18.20 -4.01 -23.78
C LYS A 121 17.06 -4.67 -23.03
N THR A 122 16.03 -5.13 -23.74
CA THR A 122 14.92 -5.88 -23.15
C THR A 122 15.38 -7.13 -22.41
N GLY A 123 14.79 -7.42 -21.25
CA GLY A 123 15.11 -8.57 -20.41
C GLY A 123 14.87 -8.33 -18.92
N LYS A 124 15.24 -9.33 -18.14
CA LYS A 124 15.22 -9.24 -16.67
C LYS A 124 16.65 -9.07 -16.17
N PHE A 125 16.83 -8.13 -15.26
CA PHE A 125 18.14 -7.75 -14.76
C PHE A 125 18.11 -7.55 -13.25
N ASP A 126 19.25 -7.84 -12.61
CA ASP A 126 19.54 -7.47 -11.24
C ASP A 126 20.59 -6.35 -11.28
N VAL A 127 20.16 -5.10 -11.04
CA VAL A 127 20.97 -3.92 -11.25
C VAL A 127 21.32 -3.26 -9.92
N PRO A 128 22.59 -2.84 -9.71
CA PRO A 128 23.00 -2.18 -8.49
C PRO A 128 22.34 -0.80 -8.35
N ILE A 129 21.83 -0.52 -7.15
CA ILE A 129 21.36 0.80 -6.77
C ILE A 129 22.58 1.63 -6.37
N ARG A 130 22.67 2.84 -6.91
CA ARG A 130 23.75 3.79 -6.64
C ARG A 130 23.24 4.97 -5.84
N ILE A 131 24.10 5.50 -4.99
CA ILE A 131 23.86 6.75 -4.31
C ILE A 131 24.62 7.86 -5.04
N GLU A 132 23.94 8.92 -5.33
CA GLU A 132 24.48 10.09 -6.04
C GLU A 132 24.49 11.29 -5.07
N GLN A 133 25.47 12.20 -5.22
CA GLN A 133 25.58 13.45 -4.44
C GLN A 133 25.66 13.29 -2.92
N LEU A 134 26.26 12.18 -2.44
CA LEU A 134 26.48 11.99 -1.01
C LEU A 134 27.51 13.02 -0.50
N PRO A 135 27.21 13.79 0.58
CA PRO A 135 28.16 14.77 1.13
C PRO A 135 29.46 14.15 1.61
N GLY A 136 30.56 14.93 1.51
CA GLY A 136 31.86 14.50 2.04
C GLY A 136 31.80 14.22 3.54
N GLY A 137 32.46 13.14 3.97
CA GLY A 137 32.49 12.70 5.39
C GLY A 137 31.25 11.94 5.86
N VAL A 138 30.28 11.70 4.97
CA VAL A 138 29.15 10.78 5.17
C VAL A 138 29.41 9.51 4.37
N THR A 139 29.19 8.36 4.99
CA THR A 139 29.15 7.05 4.34
C THR A 139 27.73 6.53 4.35
N ALA A 140 27.37 5.79 3.32
CA ALA A 140 26.03 5.23 3.20
C ALA A 140 26.04 3.76 2.77
N THR A 141 25.09 3.00 3.29
CA THR A 141 24.80 1.63 2.85
C THR A 141 23.35 1.56 2.43
N ILE A 142 23.07 0.95 1.28
CA ILE A 142 21.74 0.82 0.70
C ILE A 142 21.23 -0.61 0.89
N GLU A 143 19.97 -0.75 1.25
CA GLU A 143 19.33 -2.04 1.42
C GLU A 143 17.93 -2.04 0.73
N PRO A 144 17.71 -2.92 -0.28
CA PRO A 144 18.66 -3.86 -0.87
C PRO A 144 19.73 -3.15 -1.72
N LYS A 145 20.89 -3.80 -1.93
CA LYS A 145 22.01 -3.26 -2.74
C LYS A 145 21.71 -3.28 -4.24
N THR A 146 20.86 -4.20 -4.67
CA THR A 146 20.46 -4.42 -6.06
C THR A 146 18.96 -4.39 -6.19
N MET A 147 18.49 -4.12 -7.38
CA MET A 147 17.08 -4.05 -7.75
C MET A 147 16.81 -5.01 -8.91
N ASN A 148 15.88 -5.94 -8.73
CA ASN A 148 15.38 -6.77 -9.82
C ASN A 148 14.41 -5.96 -10.65
N ILE A 149 14.64 -5.88 -11.96
CA ILE A 149 13.80 -5.14 -12.90
C ILE A 149 13.51 -5.98 -14.14
N THR A 150 12.38 -5.69 -14.77
CA THR A 150 12.04 -6.17 -16.09
C THR A 150 11.94 -4.99 -17.03
N LEU A 151 12.78 -4.97 -18.07
CA LEU A 151 12.81 -3.95 -19.12
C LEU A 151 12.22 -4.54 -20.40
N GLU A 152 11.13 -3.96 -20.89
CA GLU A 152 10.40 -4.42 -22.08
C GLU A 152 10.23 -3.28 -23.08
N ASP A 153 10.04 -3.61 -24.36
CA ASP A 153 9.63 -2.61 -25.34
C ASP A 153 8.25 -2.07 -24.96
N LYS A 154 8.12 -0.74 -25.03
CA LYS A 154 6.92 -0.02 -24.62
C LYS A 154 5.85 -0.12 -25.70
N VAL A 155 4.68 -0.62 -25.33
CA VAL A 155 3.52 -0.76 -26.20
C VAL A 155 2.33 0.00 -25.63
N LYS A 156 1.55 0.63 -26.52
CA LYS A 156 0.27 1.27 -26.18
C LYS A 156 -0.86 0.53 -26.88
N LYS A 157 -1.91 0.21 -26.12
CA LYS A 157 -3.11 -0.43 -26.65
C LYS A 157 -4.34 0.10 -25.95
N GLU A 158 -5.49 0.14 -26.64
CA GLU A 158 -6.78 0.48 -26.07
C GLU A 158 -7.46 -0.79 -25.55
N PHE A 159 -8.07 -0.68 -24.37
CA PHE A 159 -8.82 -1.76 -23.72
C PHE A 159 -10.16 -1.26 -23.24
N GLU A 160 -11.15 -2.15 -23.21
CA GLU A 160 -12.43 -1.90 -22.56
C GLU A 160 -12.31 -2.00 -21.05
N VAL A 161 -13.07 -1.15 -20.35
CA VAL A 161 -13.12 -1.15 -18.88
C VAL A 161 -14.26 -2.06 -18.45
N THR A 162 -13.96 -2.99 -17.54
CA THR A 162 -14.93 -3.92 -16.96
C THR A 162 -15.24 -3.49 -15.53
N PRO A 163 -16.47 -3.01 -15.25
CA PRO A 163 -16.85 -2.73 -13.87
C PRO A 163 -17.02 -4.03 -13.09
N LYS A 164 -16.61 -4.02 -11.82
CA LYS A 164 -16.63 -5.20 -10.95
C LYS A 164 -17.08 -4.86 -9.54
N ALA A 165 -18.00 -5.65 -8.99
CA ALA A 165 -18.34 -5.69 -7.58
C ALA A 165 -18.23 -7.12 -7.07
N ASP A 166 -17.70 -7.30 -5.85
CA ASP A 166 -17.61 -8.63 -5.25
C ASP A 166 -18.96 -9.01 -4.63
N SER A 167 -19.32 -10.28 -4.74
CA SER A 167 -20.57 -10.81 -4.16
C SER A 167 -20.61 -10.68 -2.63
N THR A 168 -19.46 -10.62 -1.97
CA THR A 168 -19.35 -10.41 -0.52
C THR A 168 -19.72 -9.00 -0.08
N GLN A 169 -19.72 -8.04 -1.02
CA GLN A 169 -20.12 -6.65 -0.78
C GLN A 169 -21.63 -6.42 -0.91
N LEU A 170 -22.37 -7.43 -1.37
CA LEU A 170 -23.80 -7.38 -1.54
C LEU A 170 -24.47 -8.04 -0.33
N PRO A 171 -25.22 -7.28 0.51
CA PRO A 171 -25.96 -7.85 1.63
C PRO A 171 -27.04 -8.83 1.17
N GLU A 172 -27.41 -9.75 2.03
CA GLU A 172 -28.53 -10.66 1.79
C GLU A 172 -29.81 -9.88 1.51
N GLY A 173 -30.59 -10.33 0.56
CA GLY A 173 -31.82 -9.66 0.13
C GLY A 173 -31.65 -8.52 -0.86
N PHE A 174 -30.43 -8.31 -1.38
CA PHE A 174 -30.15 -7.37 -2.47
C PHE A 174 -29.67 -8.08 -3.72
N THR A 175 -29.86 -7.43 -4.86
CA THR A 175 -29.29 -7.82 -6.16
C THR A 175 -28.74 -6.61 -6.88
N ILE A 176 -27.68 -6.81 -7.66
CA ILE A 176 -27.17 -5.77 -8.55
C ILE A 176 -28.07 -5.73 -9.79
N ASP A 177 -28.66 -4.57 -10.02
CA ASP A 177 -29.47 -4.29 -11.21
C ASP A 177 -28.57 -3.88 -12.39
N SER A 178 -27.65 -2.94 -12.15
CA SER A 178 -26.72 -2.48 -13.17
C SER A 178 -25.38 -2.06 -12.60
N LEU A 179 -24.32 -2.27 -13.40
CA LEU A 179 -22.96 -1.81 -13.19
C LEU A 179 -22.51 -1.04 -14.42
N SER A 180 -22.05 0.20 -14.25
CA SER A 180 -21.59 1.02 -15.36
C SER A 180 -20.41 1.90 -14.96
N VAL A 181 -19.60 2.26 -15.95
CA VAL A 181 -18.46 3.17 -15.83
C VAL A 181 -18.61 4.32 -16.81
N SER A 182 -18.04 5.48 -16.47
CA SER A 182 -18.07 6.64 -17.38
C SER A 182 -17.12 6.48 -18.56
N ASP A 183 -15.98 5.83 -18.35
CA ASP A 183 -14.97 5.61 -19.38
C ASP A 183 -15.04 4.14 -19.81
N GLU A 184 -15.70 3.86 -20.93
CA GLU A 184 -15.84 2.49 -21.46
C GLU A 184 -14.53 1.96 -22.04
N LYS A 185 -13.62 2.86 -22.49
CA LYS A 185 -12.33 2.51 -23.10
C LYS A 185 -11.24 3.40 -22.57
N VAL A 186 -10.06 2.81 -22.37
CA VAL A 186 -8.88 3.51 -21.85
C VAL A 186 -7.63 3.11 -22.62
N LYS A 187 -6.64 4.02 -22.66
CA LYS A 187 -5.33 3.75 -23.23
C LYS A 187 -4.42 3.14 -22.18
N VAL A 188 -3.88 1.98 -22.49
CA VAL A 188 -2.96 1.26 -21.59
C VAL A 188 -1.58 1.23 -22.23
N THR A 189 -0.58 1.65 -21.45
CA THR A 189 0.83 1.58 -21.77
C THR A 189 1.50 0.57 -20.85
N ALA A 190 2.15 -0.44 -21.42
CA ALA A 190 2.86 -1.48 -20.68
C ALA A 190 4.02 -2.04 -21.50
N GLY A 191 4.77 -2.98 -20.95
CA GLY A 191 5.74 -3.78 -21.69
C GLY A 191 5.06 -4.75 -22.66
N GLU A 192 5.75 -5.11 -23.75
CA GLU A 192 5.20 -5.94 -24.82
C GLU A 192 4.69 -7.30 -24.32
N GLU A 193 5.41 -7.98 -23.43
CA GLU A 193 4.98 -9.25 -22.87
C GLU A 193 3.90 -9.08 -21.76
N SER A 194 3.95 -7.95 -21.07
CA SER A 194 2.97 -7.63 -20.03
C SER A 194 1.60 -7.31 -20.64
N ILE A 195 1.57 -6.54 -21.74
CA ILE A 195 0.31 -6.12 -22.38
C ILE A 195 -0.45 -7.31 -23.01
N LYS A 196 0.29 -8.36 -23.46
CA LYS A 196 -0.30 -9.60 -24.00
C LYS A 196 -1.03 -10.42 -22.92
N LYS A 197 -0.66 -10.26 -21.65
CA LYS A 197 -1.24 -10.96 -20.49
C LYS A 197 -2.44 -10.25 -19.89
N ILE A 198 -2.64 -8.98 -20.25
CA ILE A 198 -3.79 -8.22 -19.77
C ILE A 198 -5.06 -8.80 -20.37
N GLN A 199 -5.93 -9.32 -19.50
CA GLN A 199 -7.23 -9.86 -19.85
C GLN A 199 -8.32 -8.79 -19.80
N ALA A 200 -8.29 -7.92 -18.79
CA ALA A 200 -9.27 -6.86 -18.59
C ALA A 200 -8.66 -5.66 -17.88
N ILE A 201 -9.28 -4.51 -18.01
CA ILE A 201 -9.07 -3.34 -17.16
C ILE A 201 -10.27 -3.27 -16.21
N GLU A 202 -10.04 -3.59 -14.94
CA GLU A 202 -11.09 -3.64 -13.93
C GLU A 202 -11.27 -2.30 -13.24
N ALA A 203 -12.55 -1.87 -13.15
CA ALA A 203 -13.02 -0.80 -12.27
C ALA A 203 -13.73 -1.46 -11.08
N ALA A 204 -12.96 -1.83 -10.06
CA ALA A 204 -13.49 -2.57 -8.92
C ALA A 204 -14.07 -1.63 -7.86
N LEU A 205 -15.21 -2.04 -7.27
CA LEU A 205 -15.79 -1.37 -6.11
C LEU A 205 -14.80 -1.46 -4.93
N PRO A 206 -14.56 -0.35 -4.17
CA PRO A 206 -13.69 -0.39 -3.00
C PRO A 206 -14.17 -1.42 -1.96
N ASN A 207 -13.23 -2.14 -1.34
CA ASN A 207 -13.52 -3.26 -0.44
C ASN A 207 -14.29 -2.86 0.85
N ASP A 208 -14.27 -1.59 1.23
CA ASP A 208 -14.95 -1.03 2.40
C ASP A 208 -16.41 -0.63 2.12
N VAL A 209 -16.88 -0.76 0.88
CA VAL A 209 -18.23 -0.42 0.48
C VAL A 209 -19.16 -1.63 0.60
N ASN A 210 -20.29 -1.45 1.31
CA ASN A 210 -21.40 -2.38 1.35
C ASN A 210 -22.54 -1.85 0.47
N LEU A 211 -23.05 -2.68 -0.45
CA LEU A 211 -24.09 -2.34 -1.41
C LEU A 211 -25.51 -2.49 -0.83
N ASN A 212 -25.81 -1.81 0.30
CA ASN A 212 -27.15 -1.69 0.85
C ASN A 212 -27.97 -0.57 0.20
N GLU A 213 -27.32 0.26 -0.59
CA GLU A 213 -27.89 1.34 -1.41
C GLU A 213 -27.03 1.52 -2.68
N ASN A 214 -27.55 2.34 -3.60
CA ASN A 214 -26.81 2.64 -4.83
C ASN A 214 -25.47 3.30 -4.53
N TYR A 215 -24.42 2.85 -5.22
CA TYR A 215 -23.09 3.44 -5.14
C TYR A 215 -22.80 4.30 -6.38
N SER A 216 -22.11 5.42 -6.16
CA SER A 216 -21.63 6.29 -7.24
C SER A 216 -20.35 6.96 -6.76
N GLY A 217 -19.20 6.62 -7.33
CA GLY A 217 -17.90 7.13 -6.88
C GLY A 217 -16.79 6.92 -7.89
N THR A 218 -15.67 7.60 -7.68
CA THR A 218 -14.46 7.45 -8.50
C THR A 218 -13.63 6.29 -7.98
N VAL A 219 -13.25 5.38 -8.88
CA VAL A 219 -12.44 4.20 -8.59
C VAL A 219 -11.19 4.17 -9.46
N THR A 220 -10.12 3.55 -8.94
CA THR A 220 -8.86 3.36 -9.67
C THR A 220 -8.99 2.17 -10.62
N LEU A 221 -8.44 2.31 -11.82
CA LEU A 221 -8.41 1.26 -12.82
C LEU A 221 -7.17 0.36 -12.63
N HIS A 222 -7.37 -0.94 -12.74
CA HIS A 222 -6.31 -1.94 -12.63
C HIS A 222 -6.30 -2.85 -13.85
N ALA A 223 -5.13 -3.03 -14.45
CA ALA A 223 -4.92 -4.04 -15.48
C ALA A 223 -4.73 -5.41 -14.79
N VAL A 224 -5.54 -6.40 -15.17
CA VAL A 224 -5.51 -7.74 -14.56
C VAL A 224 -5.30 -8.83 -15.60
N ASP A 225 -4.65 -9.92 -15.18
CA ASP A 225 -4.53 -11.14 -15.98
C ASP A 225 -5.74 -12.07 -15.81
N SER A 226 -5.71 -13.22 -16.46
CA SER A 226 -6.78 -14.24 -16.42
C SER A 226 -7.03 -14.83 -15.01
N THR A 227 -6.13 -14.60 -14.05
CA THR A 227 -6.27 -15.04 -12.66
C THR A 227 -6.77 -13.92 -11.73
N GLY A 228 -6.96 -12.70 -12.26
CA GLY A 228 -7.30 -11.50 -11.48
C GLY A 228 -6.10 -10.83 -10.82
N LYS A 229 -4.87 -11.25 -11.13
CA LYS A 229 -3.65 -10.63 -10.62
C LYS A 229 -3.39 -9.31 -11.33
N ILE A 230 -3.12 -8.25 -10.55
CA ILE A 230 -2.79 -6.93 -11.08
C ILE A 230 -1.42 -6.98 -11.77
N LEU A 231 -1.40 -6.47 -13.00
CA LEU A 231 -0.21 -6.33 -13.83
C LEU A 231 0.26 -4.87 -13.85
N PRO A 232 1.58 -4.63 -13.91
CA PRO A 232 2.12 -3.28 -14.00
C PRO A 232 1.78 -2.67 -15.37
N ALA A 233 1.01 -1.60 -15.35
CA ALA A 233 0.60 -0.85 -16.53
C ALA A 233 0.32 0.61 -16.17
N GLN A 234 0.53 1.52 -17.10
CA GLN A 234 0.07 2.90 -17.00
C GLN A 234 -1.24 3.02 -17.77
N ILE A 235 -2.31 3.43 -17.10
CA ILE A 235 -3.67 3.54 -17.65
C ILE A 235 -4.04 5.02 -17.73
N GLU A 236 -4.58 5.46 -18.85
CA GLU A 236 -5.01 6.84 -19.10
C GLU A 236 -6.46 6.88 -19.60
N PRO A 237 -7.40 7.45 -18.81
CA PRO A 237 -7.26 7.95 -17.44
C PRO A 237 -6.99 6.82 -16.44
N SER A 238 -6.35 7.11 -15.30
CA SER A 238 -6.04 6.11 -14.25
C SER A 238 -7.22 5.80 -13.34
N THR A 239 -8.27 6.61 -13.39
CA THR A 239 -9.50 6.49 -12.61
C THR A 239 -10.71 6.65 -13.50
N THR A 240 -11.85 6.08 -13.11
CA THR A 240 -13.15 6.28 -13.77
C THR A 240 -14.24 6.41 -12.71
N HIS A 241 -15.42 6.90 -13.12
CA HIS A 241 -16.58 6.96 -12.24
C HIS A 241 -17.38 5.67 -12.37
N LEU A 242 -17.48 4.91 -11.27
CA LEU A 242 -18.24 3.66 -11.17
C LEU A 242 -19.62 3.95 -10.57
N LYS A 243 -20.66 3.47 -11.23
CA LYS A 243 -22.04 3.49 -10.74
C LYS A 243 -22.56 2.07 -10.59
N VAL A 244 -23.08 1.74 -9.40
CA VAL A 244 -23.72 0.48 -9.09
C VAL A 244 -25.14 0.76 -8.65
N VAL A 245 -26.10 0.17 -9.30
CA VAL A 245 -27.52 0.23 -8.92
C VAL A 245 -27.89 -1.10 -8.31
N VAL A 246 -28.47 -1.05 -7.11
CA VAL A 246 -28.91 -2.24 -6.39
C VAL A 246 -30.40 -2.18 -6.11
N ASN A 247 -31.06 -3.33 -6.19
CA ASN A 247 -32.47 -3.49 -5.86
C ASN A 247 -32.62 -4.52 -4.74
N LYS A 248 -33.67 -4.35 -3.90
CA LYS A 248 -34.07 -5.37 -2.95
C LYS A 248 -34.72 -6.53 -3.69
N LEU A 249 -34.43 -7.75 -3.29
CA LEU A 249 -35.17 -8.92 -3.76
C LEU A 249 -36.59 -8.84 -3.27
N THR A 250 -37.55 -9.04 -4.16
CA THR A 250 -38.97 -8.96 -3.86
C THR A 250 -39.73 -10.18 -4.42
N LYS A 251 -40.84 -10.52 -3.77
CA LYS A 251 -41.80 -11.58 -4.19
C LYS A 251 -43.22 -11.15 -3.88
N ASP A 252 -44.08 -11.20 -4.85
CA ASP A 252 -45.51 -10.99 -4.65
C ASP A 252 -46.17 -12.28 -4.18
N VAL A 253 -46.90 -12.21 -3.08
CA VAL A 253 -47.64 -13.33 -2.51
C VAL A 253 -49.09 -12.97 -2.21
N PRO A 254 -50.04 -13.93 -2.33
CA PRO A 254 -51.42 -13.69 -2.01
C PRO A 254 -51.66 -13.52 -0.52
N VAL A 255 -52.64 -12.68 -0.18
CA VAL A 255 -53.17 -12.48 1.17
C VAL A 255 -54.30 -13.41 1.45
N LYS A 256 -54.15 -14.28 2.44
CA LYS A 256 -55.19 -15.20 2.93
C LYS A 256 -55.80 -14.64 4.19
N VAL A 257 -57.09 -14.37 4.15
CA VAL A 257 -57.83 -13.90 5.35
C VAL A 257 -58.25 -15.07 6.19
N THR A 258 -57.89 -15.10 7.47
CA THR A 258 -58.34 -16.07 8.46
C THR A 258 -59.20 -15.38 9.50
N GLN A 259 -60.39 -15.97 9.76
CA GLN A 259 -61.31 -15.48 10.76
C GLN A 259 -61.03 -16.13 12.12
N LYS A 260 -60.91 -15.32 13.18
CA LYS A 260 -60.78 -15.74 14.58
C LYS A 260 -61.94 -15.19 15.39
N GLY A 261 -62.24 -15.81 16.50
CA GLY A 261 -63.28 -15.37 17.42
C GLY A 261 -64.59 -16.15 17.25
N THR A 262 -65.67 -15.63 17.82
CA THR A 262 -66.99 -16.32 17.86
C THR A 262 -68.00 -15.60 16.97
N LEU A 263 -68.60 -16.36 16.06
CA LEU A 263 -69.69 -15.85 15.21
C LEU A 263 -70.93 -15.54 16.09
N ASP A 264 -71.57 -14.39 15.83
CA ASP A 264 -72.83 -14.03 16.49
C ASP A 264 -73.94 -15.04 16.14
N LYS A 265 -74.75 -15.41 17.10
CA LYS A 265 -75.83 -16.44 16.95
C LYS A 265 -76.92 -16.09 15.95
N THR A 266 -77.04 -14.82 15.55
CA THR A 266 -78.01 -14.32 14.55
C THR A 266 -77.49 -14.40 13.10
N LEU A 267 -76.21 -14.82 12.95
CA LEU A 267 -75.52 -14.85 11.64
C LEU A 267 -75.24 -16.28 11.20
N SER A 268 -75.31 -16.49 9.87
CA SER A 268 -74.94 -17.75 9.23
C SER A 268 -73.44 -17.78 8.87
N SER A 269 -72.84 -16.62 8.53
CA SER A 269 -71.44 -16.47 8.17
C SER A 269 -71.04 -15.00 8.11
N ILE A 270 -69.74 -14.72 8.03
CA ILE A 270 -69.19 -13.41 7.71
C ILE A 270 -68.38 -13.56 6.40
N LYS A 271 -68.76 -12.83 5.33
CA LYS A 271 -67.97 -12.72 4.14
C LYS A 271 -66.86 -11.70 4.34
N THR A 272 -65.67 -12.06 3.93
CA THR A 272 -64.46 -11.18 4.00
C THR A 272 -64.05 -10.72 2.60
N LYS A 273 -63.73 -9.46 2.48
CA LYS A 273 -63.12 -8.88 1.29
C LYS A 273 -61.89 -8.07 1.72
N VAL A 274 -60.72 -8.43 1.22
CA VAL A 274 -59.47 -7.70 1.47
C VAL A 274 -59.28 -6.59 0.41
N SER A 275 -58.68 -5.47 0.81
CA SER A 275 -58.36 -4.34 -0.09
C SER A 275 -57.35 -4.78 -1.15
N ASP A 276 -56.27 -5.43 -0.72
CA ASP A 276 -55.15 -5.86 -1.54
C ASP A 276 -55.08 -7.39 -1.54
N LYS A 277 -55.24 -8.00 -2.70
CA LYS A 277 -55.19 -9.46 -2.84
C LYS A 277 -53.79 -10.04 -2.80
N THR A 278 -52.79 -9.21 -3.07
CA THR A 278 -51.37 -9.54 -3.05
C THR A 278 -50.61 -8.48 -2.29
N VAL A 279 -49.49 -8.86 -1.65
CA VAL A 279 -48.53 -7.96 -1.03
C VAL A 279 -47.16 -8.32 -1.54
N THR A 280 -46.30 -7.31 -1.67
CA THR A 280 -44.92 -7.48 -2.06
C THR A 280 -44.08 -7.71 -0.81
N LEU A 281 -43.42 -8.86 -0.71
CA LEU A 281 -42.46 -9.17 0.33
C LEU A 281 -41.05 -8.79 -0.14
N SER A 282 -40.23 -8.24 0.73
CA SER A 282 -38.80 -7.97 0.51
C SER A 282 -37.95 -8.55 1.61
N GLY A 283 -36.83 -9.18 1.25
CA GLY A 283 -35.94 -9.83 2.23
C GLY A 283 -34.97 -10.81 1.57
N GLU A 284 -34.37 -11.65 2.40
CA GLU A 284 -33.45 -12.68 1.93
C GLU A 284 -34.12 -13.68 0.98
N LYS A 285 -33.35 -14.18 0.01
CA LYS A 285 -33.88 -15.12 -1.01
C LYS A 285 -34.48 -16.36 -0.36
N SER A 286 -33.81 -16.95 0.62
CA SER A 286 -34.26 -18.14 1.35
C SER A 286 -35.59 -17.92 2.08
N ALA A 287 -35.76 -16.75 2.70
CA ALA A 287 -36.98 -16.38 3.41
C ALA A 287 -38.14 -16.12 2.41
N LEU A 288 -37.88 -15.44 1.29
CA LEU A 288 -38.86 -15.19 0.24
C LEU A 288 -39.33 -16.50 -0.45
N GLU A 289 -38.41 -17.45 -0.69
CA GLU A 289 -38.74 -18.74 -1.29
C GLU A 289 -39.62 -19.60 -0.39
N ALA A 290 -39.46 -19.50 0.93
CA ALA A 290 -40.22 -20.26 1.92
C ALA A 290 -41.68 -19.76 2.07
N ILE A 291 -41.98 -18.51 1.73
CA ILE A 291 -43.29 -17.89 1.92
C ILE A 291 -44.06 -17.90 0.58
N ASN A 292 -45.20 -18.63 0.52
CA ASN A 292 -46.04 -18.70 -0.65
C ASN A 292 -47.36 -17.97 -0.48
N GLU A 293 -47.78 -17.67 0.75
CA GLU A 293 -48.96 -16.88 1.12
C GLU A 293 -48.72 -16.16 2.42
N VAL A 294 -49.37 -15.05 2.69
CA VAL A 294 -49.34 -14.35 4.00
C VAL A 294 -50.72 -14.34 4.61
N GLU A 295 -50.78 -14.42 5.96
CA GLU A 295 -52.03 -14.49 6.68
C GLU A 295 -52.41 -13.11 7.25
N ALA A 296 -53.68 -12.68 6.95
CA ALA A 296 -54.33 -11.56 7.59
C ALA A 296 -55.41 -12.11 8.54
N SER A 297 -55.12 -12.10 9.82
CA SER A 297 -56.02 -12.67 10.85
C SER A 297 -56.97 -11.61 11.40
N VAL A 298 -58.25 -11.79 11.22
CA VAL A 298 -59.29 -10.84 11.64
C VAL A 298 -60.18 -11.44 12.71
N ASP A 299 -60.48 -10.68 13.77
CA ASP A 299 -61.45 -11.06 14.80
C ASP A 299 -62.88 -10.70 14.35
N ILE A 300 -63.76 -11.71 14.30
CA ILE A 300 -65.14 -11.57 13.92
C ILE A 300 -66.09 -11.45 15.11
N SER A 301 -65.60 -11.47 16.35
CA SER A 301 -66.41 -11.41 17.55
C SER A 301 -67.19 -10.08 17.62
N GLY A 302 -68.53 -10.20 17.80
CA GLY A 302 -69.43 -9.04 17.91
C GLY A 302 -69.69 -8.27 16.63
N VAL A 303 -69.27 -8.76 15.44
CA VAL A 303 -69.52 -8.13 14.16
C VAL A 303 -70.91 -8.47 13.69
N VAL A 304 -71.89 -7.53 13.85
CA VAL A 304 -73.29 -7.68 13.44
C VAL A 304 -73.72 -6.77 12.29
N LYS A 305 -72.85 -5.87 11.86
CA LYS A 305 -73.00 -4.96 10.72
C LYS A 305 -71.72 -4.91 9.90
N GLU A 306 -71.81 -4.41 8.69
CA GLU A 306 -70.61 -4.23 7.84
C GLU A 306 -69.59 -3.38 8.57
N THR A 307 -68.38 -3.89 8.67
CA THR A 307 -67.31 -3.29 9.41
C THR A 307 -66.01 -3.43 8.63
N LYS A 308 -65.19 -2.37 8.58
CA LYS A 308 -63.83 -2.37 8.01
C LYS A 308 -62.82 -2.43 9.13
N VAL A 309 -61.88 -3.34 9.00
CA VAL A 309 -60.81 -3.55 10.01
C VAL A 309 -59.48 -3.57 9.30
N THR A 310 -58.51 -2.78 9.81
CA THR A 310 -57.14 -2.82 9.35
C THR A 310 -56.40 -3.92 10.07
N VAL A 311 -55.74 -4.81 9.32
CA VAL A 311 -55.09 -6.00 9.84
C VAL A 311 -53.63 -5.99 9.40
N PRO A 312 -52.65 -6.14 10.37
CA PRO A 312 -51.26 -6.21 10.01
C PRO A 312 -50.93 -7.54 9.28
N ILE A 313 -50.10 -7.45 8.27
CA ILE A 313 -49.47 -8.60 7.60
C ILE A 313 -48.28 -9.06 8.40
N ARG A 314 -48.27 -10.31 8.79
CA ARG A 314 -47.16 -10.92 9.55
C ARG A 314 -46.42 -11.92 8.66
N ALA A 315 -45.14 -11.62 8.36
CA ALA A 315 -44.24 -12.51 7.67
C ALA A 315 -42.90 -12.51 8.41
N THR A 316 -42.38 -13.69 8.72
CA THR A 316 -41.14 -13.82 9.50
C THR A 316 -39.93 -13.73 8.58
N GLY A 317 -38.95 -12.89 8.92
CA GLY A 317 -37.68 -12.75 8.16
C GLY A 317 -37.78 -11.90 6.89
N VAL A 318 -38.95 -11.30 6.63
CA VAL A 318 -39.21 -10.43 5.45
C VAL A 318 -40.02 -9.20 5.84
N SER A 319 -39.95 -8.15 5.03
CA SER A 319 -40.79 -6.97 5.16
C SER A 319 -41.90 -7.01 4.12
N ALA A 320 -43.14 -6.66 4.50
CA ALA A 320 -44.30 -6.62 3.60
C ALA A 320 -44.63 -5.17 3.22
N ASP A 321 -45.07 -4.98 1.97
CA ASP A 321 -45.60 -3.72 1.45
C ASP A 321 -46.88 -3.97 0.64
N PRO A 322 -48.05 -3.47 1.11
CA PRO A 322 -48.27 -2.74 2.36
C PRO A 322 -48.12 -3.63 3.61
N GLN A 323 -47.74 -3.02 4.76
CA GLN A 323 -47.59 -3.72 6.04
C GLN A 323 -48.94 -4.10 6.67
N GLU A 324 -50.02 -3.44 6.24
CA GLU A 324 -51.39 -3.63 6.73
C GLU A 324 -52.34 -3.66 5.55
N VAL A 325 -53.41 -4.44 5.68
CA VAL A 325 -54.47 -4.49 4.69
C VAL A 325 -55.83 -4.22 5.35
N GLU A 326 -56.73 -3.54 4.64
CA GLU A 326 -58.12 -3.33 5.06
C GLU A 326 -58.93 -4.58 4.74
N VAL A 327 -59.62 -5.16 5.69
CA VAL A 327 -60.53 -6.27 5.52
C VAL A 327 -61.95 -5.79 5.81
N THR A 328 -62.83 -5.86 4.83
CA THR A 328 -64.26 -5.58 4.97
C THR A 328 -64.97 -6.85 5.36
N LEU A 329 -65.65 -6.81 6.52
CA LEU A 329 -66.44 -7.88 7.10
C LEU A 329 -67.91 -7.61 6.81
N THR A 330 -68.57 -8.48 6.02
CA THR A 330 -70.00 -8.36 5.67
C THR A 330 -70.77 -9.52 6.30
N PRO A 331 -71.56 -9.27 7.35
CA PRO A 331 -72.36 -10.30 8.03
C PRO A 331 -73.50 -10.83 7.13
N VAL A 332 -73.74 -12.15 7.14
CA VAL A 332 -74.83 -12.82 6.46
C VAL A 332 -75.79 -13.36 7.52
N LYS A 333 -77.01 -12.85 7.56
CA LYS A 333 -78.06 -13.29 8.51
C LYS A 333 -78.53 -14.69 8.18
N ILE A 334 -78.98 -15.39 9.24
CA ILE A 334 -79.67 -16.68 9.05
C ILE A 334 -80.97 -16.39 8.35
N SER A 335 -81.19 -17.03 7.19
CA SER A 335 -82.47 -16.98 6.50
C SER A 335 -83.49 -17.76 7.34
N GLY A 336 -84.52 -17.10 7.89
CA GLY A 336 -85.62 -17.71 8.59
C GLY A 336 -86.55 -18.50 7.66
#